data_f884485089f5b13be865f31208c8229d
#
_entry.id   f884485089f5b13be865f31208c8229d
#
_cell.length_a   1.000
_cell.length_b   1.000
_cell.length_c   1.000
_cell.angle_alpha   90.00
_cell.angle_beta   90.00
_cell.angle_gamma   90.00
#
_symmetry.space_group_name_H-M   'P 1'
#
loop_
_entity.id
_entity.type
_entity.pdbx_description
1 polymer ?
#
loop_
_entity_poly.entity_id
_entity_poly.type
_entity_poly.pdbx_seq_one_letter_code
_entity_poly.pdbx_strand_id
1 'polypeptide(L)'
;MNPMKSYIASALILLLCLTTAWGQQTPAVPQSETISITGATLHLGNGEIVENGTVTFTDGTITAMGAGLQGSGRVIDATGKHVYPGFIAPGKSLGLIEINAVRASNDQDEIGSMIPHVRSIIAYNAESQLVESMRPNGVLLGQITPQGGRISGTSSIVQFDAWNWEDAVVKEDDGIHLHWPRSFRRGRWWMGEPRGYQPNSDYETQKEEVLNFISNSKVYSAGKSKEVNPAFRAMRGLFNGSQTLYLYADGEREIIDGVSRLKAAGIQKIVLVGGYDAYKITDFLKSQQIPVLVNFTHTLPNLNDDAYDLPYRLPKLLDEAGLLVGLQNADASNFQTRNLPFYAGQVVGQGLDKEKALAMISGNTARILGIDDRYGTLANGKSATLFISEGDALDMRGNQLSHAFIDGREISLETHQTELWKRYMGKFARE
;
A
#
# COMPACT_ATOMS: atom_id res chain seq x y z
N MET A 1 -3.43 51.89 -35.37
CA MET A 1 -4.10 50.73 -34.76
C MET A 1 -4.87 51.22 -33.53
N ASN A 2 -6.18 50.97 -33.49
CA ASN A 2 -7.04 51.57 -32.46
C ASN A 2 -6.75 50.87 -31.10
N PRO A 3 -6.25 51.53 -30.05
CA PRO A 3 -5.83 50.91 -28.78
C PRO A 3 -6.99 50.12 -28.14
N MET A 4 -8.22 50.53 -28.34
CA MET A 4 -9.40 49.82 -27.81
C MET A 4 -9.58 48.42 -28.39
N LYS A 5 -9.19 48.17 -29.67
CA LYS A 5 -9.23 46.81 -30.28
C LYS A 5 -8.14 45.92 -29.69
N SER A 6 -7.01 46.47 -29.28
CA SER A 6 -5.93 45.73 -28.62
C SER A 6 -6.35 45.27 -27.22
N TYR A 7 -6.99 46.11 -26.42
CA TYR A 7 -7.50 45.73 -25.08
C TYR A 7 -8.60 44.71 -25.14
N ILE A 8 -9.50 44.77 -26.15
CA ILE A 8 -10.56 43.76 -26.35
C ILE A 8 -9.94 42.42 -26.74
N ALA A 9 -8.95 42.40 -27.61
CA ALA A 9 -8.25 41.18 -28.00
C ALA A 9 -7.49 40.55 -26.81
N SER A 10 -6.82 41.37 -26.00
CA SER A 10 -6.13 40.88 -24.78
C SER A 10 -7.11 40.36 -23.74
N ALA A 11 -8.25 41.02 -23.55
CA ALA A 11 -9.30 40.52 -22.62
C ALA A 11 -9.94 39.23 -23.10
N LEU A 12 -10.17 39.07 -24.42
CA LEU A 12 -10.66 37.82 -25.00
C LEU A 12 -9.66 36.67 -24.87
N ILE A 13 -8.35 36.93 -25.06
CA ILE A 13 -7.28 35.92 -24.84
C ILE A 13 -7.23 35.54 -23.37
N LEU A 14 -7.32 36.48 -22.43
CA LEU A 14 -7.37 36.21 -21.00
C LEU A 14 -8.60 35.38 -20.61
N LEU A 15 -9.75 35.67 -21.20
CA LEU A 15 -11.01 34.91 -21.00
C LEU A 15 -10.91 33.50 -21.58
N LEU A 16 -10.25 33.30 -22.72
CA LEU A 16 -10.01 31.97 -23.30
C LEU A 16 -9.04 31.14 -22.44
N CYS A 17 -8.04 31.78 -21.83
CA CYS A 17 -7.11 31.08 -20.91
C CYS A 17 -7.81 30.60 -19.63
N LEU A 18 -8.89 31.27 -19.19
CA LEU A 18 -9.65 30.87 -17.99
C LEU A 18 -10.56 29.65 -18.23
N THR A 19 -10.89 29.34 -19.48
CA THR A 19 -11.78 28.20 -19.81
C THR A 19 -11.07 26.88 -20.02
N THR A 20 -9.73 26.84 -20.00
CA THR A 20 -8.92 25.64 -20.21
C THR A 20 -8.20 25.13 -18.94
N ALA A 21 -8.48 25.72 -17.79
CA ALA A 21 -8.06 25.12 -16.51
C ALA A 21 -8.91 23.88 -16.25
N TRP A 22 -8.54 22.75 -16.85
CA TRP A 22 -9.02 21.43 -16.45
C TRP A 22 -8.45 21.20 -15.05
N GLY A 23 -9.28 21.50 -14.03
CA GLY A 23 -8.89 21.31 -12.65
C GLY A 23 -8.64 19.83 -12.38
N GLN A 24 -7.58 19.54 -11.69
CA GLN A 24 -7.38 18.23 -11.07
C GLN A 24 -8.54 17.95 -10.11
N GLN A 25 -8.72 16.67 -9.76
CA GLN A 25 -9.81 16.27 -8.89
C GLN A 25 -9.68 16.95 -7.53
N THR A 26 -10.69 17.73 -7.14
CA THR A 26 -10.71 18.40 -5.84
C THR A 26 -11.00 17.35 -4.75
N PRO A 27 -10.18 17.27 -3.70
CA PRO A 27 -10.46 16.41 -2.56
C PRO A 27 -11.80 16.71 -1.90
N ALA A 28 -12.41 15.68 -1.31
CA ALA A 28 -13.72 15.77 -0.69
C ALA A 28 -13.72 16.74 0.51
N VAL A 29 -14.81 17.48 0.65
CA VAL A 29 -15.00 18.38 1.78
C VAL A 29 -15.13 17.60 3.11
N PRO A 30 -14.79 18.20 4.25
CA PRO A 30 -15.02 17.57 5.55
C PRO A 30 -16.48 17.13 5.74
N GLN A 31 -16.67 16.03 6.46
CA GLN A 31 -17.99 15.55 6.83
C GLN A 31 -18.73 16.62 7.64
N SER A 32 -19.97 16.95 7.24
CA SER A 32 -20.78 18.02 7.85
C SER A 32 -22.01 17.49 8.59
N GLU A 33 -22.34 16.23 8.44
CA GLU A 33 -23.52 15.58 9.03
C GLU A 33 -23.24 14.13 9.41
N THR A 34 -24.02 13.57 10.31
CA THR A 34 -24.02 12.14 10.58
C THR A 34 -24.51 11.37 9.36
N ILE A 35 -23.81 10.31 9.01
CA ILE A 35 -24.17 9.42 7.89
C ILE A 35 -24.37 8.00 8.44
N SER A 36 -25.47 7.35 7.98
CA SER A 36 -25.75 5.96 8.29
C SER A 36 -25.91 5.18 6.99
N ILE A 37 -25.24 4.04 6.88
CA ILE A 37 -25.39 3.05 5.80
C ILE A 37 -26.17 1.88 6.41
N THR A 38 -27.33 1.54 5.84
CA THR A 38 -28.26 0.58 6.43
C THR A 38 -28.55 -0.59 5.51
N GLY A 39 -28.87 -1.76 6.10
CA GLY A 39 -29.32 -2.94 5.35
C GLY A 39 -28.23 -3.73 4.63
N ALA A 40 -26.96 -3.40 4.84
CA ALA A 40 -25.85 -4.03 4.14
C ALA A 40 -25.33 -5.30 4.83
N THR A 41 -24.61 -6.13 4.08
CA THR A 41 -23.65 -7.07 4.66
C THR A 41 -22.37 -6.31 5.00
N LEU A 42 -22.05 -6.19 6.29
CA LEU A 42 -20.85 -5.53 6.77
C LEU A 42 -19.71 -6.55 6.88
N HIS A 43 -18.66 -6.39 6.11
CA HIS A 43 -17.42 -7.16 6.20
C HIS A 43 -16.46 -6.42 7.14
N LEU A 44 -16.16 -7.00 8.31
CA LEU A 44 -15.49 -6.24 9.36
C LEU A 44 -13.96 -6.09 9.12
N GLY A 45 -13.37 -6.89 8.23
CA GLY A 45 -11.93 -6.88 7.97
C GLY A 45 -11.08 -7.59 9.03
N ASN A 46 -11.73 -8.31 9.95
CA ASN A 46 -11.09 -9.09 11.03
C ASN A 46 -11.44 -10.60 10.97
N GLY A 47 -12.10 -11.05 9.91
CA GLY A 47 -12.60 -12.40 9.75
C GLY A 47 -14.08 -12.58 10.06
N GLU A 48 -14.78 -11.50 10.45
CA GLU A 48 -16.21 -11.53 10.83
C GLU A 48 -17.06 -10.72 9.85
N ILE A 49 -18.36 -11.07 9.78
CA ILE A 49 -19.40 -10.36 9.02
C ILE A 49 -20.60 -10.05 9.91
N VAL A 50 -21.36 -9.01 9.53
CA VAL A 50 -22.68 -8.68 10.12
C VAL A 50 -23.68 -8.56 8.99
N GLU A 51 -24.62 -9.50 8.91
CA GLU A 51 -25.70 -9.49 7.92
C GLU A 51 -26.77 -8.45 8.30
N ASN A 52 -27.35 -7.80 7.27
CA ASN A 52 -28.36 -6.76 7.43
C ASN A 52 -27.97 -5.72 8.49
N GLY A 53 -26.71 -5.30 8.42
CA GLY A 53 -26.10 -4.39 9.38
C GLY A 53 -26.32 -2.93 9.03
N THR A 54 -26.13 -2.10 10.03
CA THR A 54 -26.04 -0.64 9.91
C THR A 54 -24.68 -0.19 10.42
N VAL A 55 -24.04 0.76 9.73
CA VAL A 55 -22.86 1.50 10.21
C VAL A 55 -23.17 2.99 10.18
N THR A 56 -22.98 3.67 11.32
CA THR A 56 -23.20 5.10 11.50
C THR A 56 -21.87 5.77 11.86
N PHE A 57 -21.58 6.90 11.24
CA PHE A 57 -20.36 7.65 11.51
C PHE A 57 -20.60 9.15 11.50
N THR A 58 -19.83 9.86 12.33
CA THR A 58 -19.86 11.30 12.52
C THR A 58 -18.44 11.79 12.75
N ASP A 59 -18.10 12.96 12.22
CA ASP A 59 -16.76 13.57 12.37
C ASP A 59 -15.63 12.59 12.05
N GLY A 60 -15.79 11.86 10.97
CA GLY A 60 -14.79 10.91 10.47
C GLY A 60 -14.70 9.59 11.23
N THR A 61 -15.52 9.37 12.25
CA THR A 61 -15.40 8.23 13.18
C THR A 61 -16.67 7.39 13.18
N ILE A 62 -16.54 6.06 13.17
CA ILE A 62 -17.65 5.12 13.32
C ILE A 62 -18.15 5.21 14.77
N THR A 63 -19.40 5.65 14.94
CA THR A 63 -20.03 5.84 16.26
C THR A 63 -20.91 4.68 16.68
N ALA A 64 -21.50 3.96 15.71
CA ALA A 64 -22.30 2.77 15.96
C ALA A 64 -22.25 1.82 14.75
N MET A 65 -22.24 0.52 15.02
CA MET A 65 -22.38 -0.51 13.97
C MET A 65 -22.96 -1.78 14.55
N GLY A 66 -23.72 -2.51 13.72
CA GLY A 66 -24.32 -3.80 14.10
C GLY A 66 -25.63 -4.06 13.40
N ALA A 67 -26.21 -5.25 13.63
CA ALA A 67 -27.52 -5.61 13.13
C ALA A 67 -28.63 -4.93 13.94
N GLY A 68 -29.75 -4.61 13.28
CA GLY A 68 -30.96 -4.08 13.93
C GLY A 68 -30.87 -2.63 14.43
N LEU A 69 -29.78 -1.93 14.14
CA LEU A 69 -29.65 -0.52 14.48
C LEU A 69 -30.43 0.37 13.50
N GLN A 70 -31.03 1.43 14.04
CA GLN A 70 -31.72 2.46 13.25
C GLN A 70 -30.68 3.48 12.71
N GLY A 71 -30.82 3.84 11.45
CA GLY A 71 -30.00 4.91 10.86
C GLY A 71 -30.38 6.29 11.45
N SER A 72 -29.41 7.19 11.48
CA SER A 72 -29.59 8.60 11.87
C SER A 72 -28.83 9.51 10.90
N GLY A 73 -29.22 10.78 10.83
CA GLY A 73 -28.65 11.73 9.88
C GLY A 73 -29.03 11.42 8.44
N ARG A 74 -28.08 11.55 7.51
CA ARG A 74 -28.23 11.14 6.13
C ARG A 74 -28.17 9.60 6.04
N VAL A 75 -29.26 9.00 5.60
CA VAL A 75 -29.33 7.52 5.48
C VAL A 75 -29.08 7.11 4.03
N ILE A 76 -28.14 6.19 3.84
CA ILE A 76 -27.84 5.52 2.57
C ILE A 76 -28.36 4.10 2.68
N ASP A 77 -29.36 3.75 1.86
CA ASP A 77 -29.87 2.39 1.77
C ASP A 77 -28.89 1.53 0.95
N ALA A 78 -28.29 0.56 1.61
CA ALA A 78 -27.39 -0.42 1.04
C ALA A 78 -27.95 -1.85 1.13
N THR A 79 -29.27 -1.99 1.13
CA THR A 79 -29.95 -3.30 1.16
C THR A 79 -29.50 -4.15 -0.03
N GLY A 80 -28.98 -5.36 0.27
CA GLY A 80 -28.44 -6.30 -0.72
C GLY A 80 -27.04 -5.97 -1.22
N LYS A 81 -26.41 -4.92 -0.69
CA LYS A 81 -25.04 -4.51 -0.99
C LYS A 81 -24.09 -4.88 0.14
N HIS A 82 -22.82 -4.63 -0.10
CA HIS A 82 -21.73 -4.96 0.80
C HIS A 82 -20.97 -3.71 1.25
N VAL A 83 -20.61 -3.65 2.54
CA VAL A 83 -19.76 -2.58 3.09
C VAL A 83 -18.43 -3.19 3.54
N TYR A 84 -17.34 -2.61 3.11
CA TYR A 84 -15.98 -3.05 3.41
C TYR A 84 -15.17 -1.92 4.04
N PRO A 85 -14.19 -2.21 4.92
CA PRO A 85 -13.16 -1.24 5.28
C PRO A 85 -12.32 -0.90 4.05
N GLY A 86 -11.80 0.32 3.97
CA GLY A 86 -10.87 0.72 2.90
C GLY A 86 -9.65 -0.20 2.84
N PHE A 87 -9.34 -0.69 1.65
CA PHE A 87 -8.18 -1.55 1.41
C PHE A 87 -6.88 -0.75 1.49
N ILE A 88 -5.82 -1.41 1.93
CA ILE A 88 -4.51 -0.80 2.21
C ILE A 88 -3.46 -1.47 1.32
N ALA A 89 -2.80 -0.69 0.48
CA ALA A 89 -1.73 -1.14 -0.41
C ALA A 89 -0.34 -0.87 0.19
N PRO A 90 0.35 -1.86 0.78
CA PRO A 90 1.69 -1.66 1.32
C PRO A 90 2.76 -1.71 0.21
N GLY A 91 3.92 -1.10 0.47
CA GLY A 91 5.14 -1.30 -0.30
C GLY A 91 5.13 -0.71 -1.72
N LYS A 92 4.41 0.41 -1.98
CA LYS A 92 4.25 0.97 -3.33
C LYS A 92 4.92 2.34 -3.48
N SER A 93 5.40 2.63 -4.69
CA SER A 93 5.90 3.95 -5.09
C SER A 93 4.83 4.82 -5.77
N LEU A 94 3.55 4.66 -5.37
CA LEU A 94 2.44 5.48 -5.84
C LEU A 94 2.70 6.96 -5.51
N GLY A 95 2.44 7.83 -6.47
CA GLY A 95 2.70 9.27 -6.31
C GLY A 95 4.17 9.69 -6.30
N LEU A 96 5.11 8.71 -6.38
CA LEU A 96 6.55 8.99 -6.58
C LEU A 96 6.97 8.89 -8.04
N ILE A 97 6.11 8.37 -8.89
CA ILE A 97 6.40 8.15 -10.30
C ILE A 97 5.13 8.22 -11.13
N GLU A 98 5.17 9.05 -12.18
CA GLU A 98 4.06 9.16 -13.14
C GLU A 98 4.38 8.40 -14.42
N ILE A 99 5.50 8.70 -15.06
CA ILE A 99 5.93 8.07 -16.33
C ILE A 99 7.34 7.53 -16.16
N ASN A 100 7.48 6.21 -16.13
CA ASN A 100 8.77 5.52 -15.91
C ASN A 100 9.90 5.99 -16.85
N ALA A 101 9.55 6.30 -18.11
CA ALA A 101 10.53 6.72 -19.12
C ALA A 101 10.95 8.20 -19.00
N VAL A 102 10.27 8.98 -18.16
CA VAL A 102 10.54 10.42 -17.99
C VAL A 102 11.20 10.66 -16.63
N ARG A 103 12.52 10.87 -16.62
CA ARG A 103 13.29 11.04 -15.38
C ARG A 103 12.74 12.16 -14.48
N ALA A 104 12.24 13.25 -15.06
CA ALA A 104 11.69 14.38 -14.32
C ALA A 104 10.38 14.08 -13.56
N SER A 105 9.75 12.95 -13.82
CA SER A 105 8.53 12.48 -13.13
C SER A 105 8.76 11.20 -12.33
N ASN A 106 10.02 10.89 -12.00
CA ASN A 106 10.42 9.68 -11.31
C ASN A 106 11.30 10.03 -10.09
N ASP A 107 10.67 10.08 -8.91
CA ASP A 107 11.26 10.42 -7.62
C ASP A 107 11.24 9.23 -6.64
N GLN A 108 11.14 8.00 -7.18
CA GLN A 108 11.07 6.81 -6.34
C GLN A 108 12.43 6.38 -5.78
N ASP A 109 13.54 6.79 -6.38
CA ASP A 109 14.90 6.38 -6.00
C ASP A 109 15.89 7.53 -6.02
N GLU A 110 16.90 7.43 -5.14
CA GLU A 110 18.01 8.37 -5.02
C GLU A 110 19.36 7.66 -5.18
N ILE A 111 20.41 8.46 -5.46
CA ILE A 111 21.76 7.95 -5.60
C ILE A 111 22.33 7.53 -4.24
N GLY A 112 22.71 6.26 -4.12
CA GLY A 112 23.32 5.70 -2.92
C GLY A 112 22.86 4.29 -2.63
N SER A 113 23.64 3.54 -1.84
CA SER A 113 23.30 2.17 -1.46
C SER A 113 22.63 2.12 -0.09
N MET A 114 23.08 2.94 0.86
CA MET A 114 22.59 2.97 2.24
C MET A 114 22.03 4.37 2.54
N ILE A 115 20.76 4.61 2.15
CA ILE A 115 20.14 5.94 2.18
C ILE A 115 18.86 6.01 3.02
N PRO A 116 18.85 5.50 4.28
CA PRO A 116 17.66 5.45 5.12
C PRO A 116 17.05 6.83 5.41
N HIS A 117 17.77 7.92 5.21
CA HIS A 117 17.34 9.30 5.42
C HIS A 117 16.52 9.89 4.26
N VAL A 118 16.44 9.19 3.13
CA VAL A 118 15.55 9.56 2.03
C VAL A 118 14.11 9.24 2.43
N ARG A 119 13.27 10.25 2.46
CA ARG A 119 11.87 10.15 2.92
C ARG A 119 10.93 10.25 1.72
N SER A 120 10.20 9.20 1.44
CA SER A 120 9.27 9.14 0.30
C SER A 120 8.18 10.20 0.36
N ILE A 121 7.73 10.55 1.57
CA ILE A 121 6.59 11.46 1.75
C ILE A 121 6.85 12.86 1.16
N ILE A 122 8.10 13.32 1.18
CA ILE A 122 8.46 14.66 0.68
C ILE A 122 8.30 14.77 -0.84
N ALA A 123 8.46 13.66 -1.56
CA ALA A 123 8.29 13.59 -3.01
C ALA A 123 6.87 13.11 -3.43
N TYR A 124 6.00 12.82 -2.46
CA TYR A 124 4.68 12.27 -2.75
C TYR A 124 3.79 13.30 -3.45
N ASN A 125 3.33 12.95 -4.64
CA ASN A 125 2.34 13.71 -5.42
C ASN A 125 0.94 13.19 -5.12
N ALA A 126 0.16 13.92 -4.31
CA ALA A 126 -1.23 13.57 -3.99
C ALA A 126 -2.16 13.68 -5.20
N GLU A 127 -1.79 14.47 -6.21
CA GLU A 127 -2.57 14.70 -7.43
C GLU A 127 -2.25 13.71 -8.57
N SER A 128 -1.48 12.65 -8.27
CA SER A 128 -1.15 11.62 -9.25
C SER A 128 -2.41 10.93 -9.80
N GLN A 129 -2.55 10.84 -11.12
CA GLN A 129 -3.62 10.08 -11.78
C GLN A 129 -3.56 8.59 -11.43
N LEU A 130 -2.40 8.07 -11.04
CA LEU A 130 -2.28 6.70 -10.54
C LEU A 130 -2.95 6.54 -9.18
N VAL A 131 -2.80 7.53 -8.29
CA VAL A 131 -3.42 7.51 -6.95
C VAL A 131 -4.95 7.53 -7.07
N GLU A 132 -5.52 8.43 -7.85
CA GLU A 132 -6.98 8.48 -8.04
C GLU A 132 -7.55 7.17 -8.59
N SER A 133 -6.79 6.46 -9.46
CA SER A 133 -7.24 5.22 -10.09
C SER A 133 -7.34 4.02 -9.13
N MET A 134 -6.89 4.16 -7.88
CA MET A 134 -7.01 3.14 -6.83
C MET A 134 -8.42 3.10 -6.22
N ARG A 135 -9.06 4.27 -6.07
CA ARG A 135 -10.31 4.47 -5.34
C ARG A 135 -11.49 3.63 -5.85
N PRO A 136 -11.73 3.50 -7.17
CA PRO A 136 -12.85 2.72 -7.70
C PRO A 136 -12.81 1.23 -7.33
N ASN A 137 -11.65 0.71 -6.93
CA ASN A 137 -11.50 -0.67 -6.49
C ASN A 137 -11.41 -0.82 -4.96
N GLY A 138 -11.70 0.26 -4.21
CA GLY A 138 -11.72 0.24 -2.75
C GLY A 138 -10.34 0.35 -2.08
N VAL A 139 -9.25 0.58 -2.83
CA VAL A 139 -7.91 0.83 -2.28
C VAL A 139 -7.84 2.31 -1.91
N LEU A 140 -7.97 2.60 -0.61
CA LEU A 140 -8.13 3.95 -0.09
C LEU A 140 -6.92 4.48 0.67
N LEU A 141 -6.01 3.56 1.08
CA LEU A 141 -4.76 3.90 1.77
C LEU A 141 -3.59 3.15 1.13
N GLY A 142 -2.39 3.68 1.31
CA GLY A 142 -1.17 3.01 0.87
C GLY A 142 0.06 3.41 1.67
N GLN A 143 1.03 2.50 1.73
CA GLN A 143 2.36 2.81 2.21
C GLN A 143 3.22 3.22 1.02
N ILE A 144 3.66 4.46 1.03
CA ILE A 144 4.49 5.03 -0.03
C ILE A 144 5.96 4.72 0.30
N THR A 145 6.58 3.95 -0.58
CA THR A 145 7.88 3.32 -0.31
C THR A 145 8.90 3.76 -1.34
N PRO A 146 10.05 4.28 -0.90
CA PRO A 146 11.15 4.58 -1.80
C PRO A 146 11.77 3.28 -2.33
N GLN A 147 12.36 3.33 -3.49
CA GLN A 147 13.01 2.23 -4.18
C GLN A 147 14.53 2.46 -4.28
N GLY A 148 15.24 1.50 -4.86
CA GLY A 148 16.68 1.62 -5.11
C GLY A 148 17.55 1.32 -3.87
N GLY A 149 18.84 1.17 -4.10
CA GLY A 149 19.81 0.92 -3.04
C GLY A 149 19.66 -0.41 -2.29
N ARG A 150 20.49 -0.58 -1.27
CA ARG A 150 20.41 -1.69 -0.30
C ARG A 150 19.45 -1.31 0.85
N ILE A 151 19.56 -0.09 1.36
CA ILE A 151 18.57 0.56 2.22
C ILE A 151 17.98 1.70 1.40
N SER A 152 16.74 1.53 0.96
CA SER A 152 16.11 2.42 -0.03
C SER A 152 15.66 3.76 0.56
N GLY A 153 15.40 3.81 1.87
CA GLY A 153 14.87 5.00 2.53
C GLY A 153 13.76 4.70 3.51
N THR A 154 13.04 5.74 3.87
CA THR A 154 11.96 5.73 4.86
C THR A 154 10.61 5.91 4.17
N SER A 155 9.67 4.99 4.43
CA SER A 155 8.28 5.05 3.96
C SER A 155 7.38 5.87 4.87
N SER A 156 6.20 6.21 4.34
CA SER A 156 5.09 6.79 5.10
C SER A 156 3.77 6.21 4.61
N ILE A 157 2.75 6.25 5.45
CA ILE A 157 1.42 5.77 5.11
C ILE A 157 0.51 6.98 4.82
N VAL A 158 -0.21 6.93 3.71
CA VAL A 158 -1.07 8.00 3.22
C VAL A 158 -2.47 7.52 2.89
N GLN A 159 -3.41 8.43 2.89
CA GLN A 159 -4.74 8.27 2.31
C GLN A 159 -4.82 8.90 0.91
N PHE A 160 -5.73 8.41 0.07
CA PHE A 160 -5.75 8.72 -1.36
C PHE A 160 -6.77 9.78 -1.79
N ASP A 161 -7.07 10.76 -0.91
CA ASP A 161 -7.94 11.89 -1.25
C ASP A 161 -7.48 13.16 -0.51
N ALA A 162 -6.38 13.75 -0.93
CA ALA A 162 -5.71 14.86 -0.24
C ALA A 162 -5.27 15.97 -1.19
N TRP A 163 -5.09 17.19 -0.66
CA TRP A 163 -4.60 18.35 -1.41
C TRP A 163 -3.09 18.27 -1.64
N ASN A 164 -2.36 17.74 -0.68
CA ASN A 164 -0.90 17.67 -0.68
C ASN A 164 -0.46 16.51 0.23
N TRP A 165 0.84 16.34 0.41
CA TRP A 165 1.38 15.27 1.24
C TRP A 165 1.06 15.46 2.74
N GLU A 166 1.00 16.71 3.24
CA GLU A 166 0.65 17.01 4.64
C GLU A 166 -0.77 16.55 4.97
N ASP A 167 -1.72 16.77 4.05
CA ASP A 167 -3.11 16.34 4.21
C ASP A 167 -3.26 14.82 4.00
N ALA A 168 -2.36 14.22 3.19
CA ALA A 168 -2.43 12.80 2.87
C ALA A 168 -1.90 11.91 4.00
N VAL A 169 -0.97 12.40 4.81
CA VAL A 169 -0.23 11.57 5.75
C VAL A 169 -1.11 11.01 6.86
N VAL A 170 -1.12 9.67 6.98
CA VAL A 170 -1.75 8.93 8.08
C VAL A 170 -0.72 8.60 9.15
N LYS A 171 0.48 8.16 8.72
CA LYS A 171 1.62 7.88 9.60
C LYS A 171 2.91 8.23 8.88
N GLU A 172 3.59 9.23 9.42
CA GLU A 172 4.86 9.71 8.90
C GLU A 172 6.00 8.78 9.32
N ASP A 173 6.95 8.53 8.39
CA ASP A 173 8.20 7.83 8.66
C ASP A 173 8.01 6.46 9.38
N ASP A 174 7.06 5.66 8.91
CA ASP A 174 6.63 4.41 9.56
C ASP A 174 7.71 3.33 9.60
N GLY A 175 8.62 3.32 8.60
CA GLY A 175 9.64 2.29 8.57
C GLY A 175 10.71 2.47 7.50
N ILE A 176 11.73 1.63 7.61
CA ILE A 176 12.91 1.61 6.74
C ILE A 176 12.92 0.33 5.93
N HIS A 177 13.24 0.44 4.64
CA HIS A 177 13.23 -0.65 3.67
C HIS A 177 14.64 -1.15 3.40
N LEU A 178 14.89 -2.44 3.72
CA LEU A 178 16.18 -3.12 3.55
C LEU A 178 16.04 -4.31 2.60
N HIS A 179 16.73 -4.27 1.49
CA HIS A 179 16.90 -5.40 0.59
C HIS A 179 18.07 -6.26 1.04
N TRP A 180 17.78 -7.45 1.62
CA TRP A 180 18.82 -8.36 2.06
C TRP A 180 19.65 -8.87 0.87
N PRO A 181 20.96 -9.08 1.00
CA PRO A 181 21.76 -9.70 -0.05
C PRO A 181 21.18 -11.04 -0.49
N ARG A 182 21.24 -11.35 -1.77
CA ARG A 182 20.84 -12.66 -2.29
C ARG A 182 22.03 -13.61 -2.29
N SER A 183 21.84 -14.82 -1.76
CA SER A 183 22.89 -15.86 -1.74
C SER A 183 23.09 -16.49 -3.13
N PHE A 184 22.08 -16.38 -4.01
CA PHE A 184 22.13 -16.78 -5.41
C PHE A 184 21.73 -15.61 -6.32
N ARG A 185 22.32 -15.57 -7.53
CA ARG A 185 21.97 -14.61 -8.57
C ARG A 185 21.76 -15.33 -9.90
N ARG A 186 20.94 -14.79 -10.79
CA ARG A 186 20.87 -15.29 -12.16
C ARG A 186 22.17 -14.97 -12.89
N GLY A 187 22.72 -15.98 -13.55
CA GLY A 187 23.89 -15.81 -14.42
C GLY A 187 23.54 -14.89 -15.60
N ARG A 188 24.45 -13.99 -15.92
CA ARG A 188 24.34 -13.03 -17.03
C ARG A 188 24.88 -13.69 -18.29
N TRP A 189 24.09 -14.60 -18.90
CA TRP A 189 24.49 -15.36 -20.06
C TRP A 189 24.98 -14.51 -21.25
N TRP A 190 24.46 -13.28 -21.38
CA TRP A 190 24.92 -12.30 -22.38
C TRP A 190 26.32 -11.73 -22.08
N MET A 191 26.86 -11.99 -20.90
CA MET A 191 28.24 -11.68 -20.47
C MET A 191 29.11 -12.94 -20.40
N GLY A 192 28.62 -14.09 -20.94
CA GLY A 192 29.35 -15.35 -20.90
C GLY A 192 29.23 -16.16 -19.61
N GLU A 193 28.38 -15.73 -18.64
CA GLU A 193 28.13 -16.52 -17.44
C GLU A 193 27.18 -17.70 -17.73
N PRO A 194 27.25 -18.81 -16.96
CA PRO A 194 26.34 -19.93 -17.12
C PRO A 194 24.87 -19.48 -16.94
N ARG A 195 23.97 -20.11 -17.70
CA ARG A 195 22.52 -19.90 -17.53
C ARG A 195 22.05 -20.47 -16.18
N GLY A 196 20.99 -19.88 -15.63
CA GLY A 196 20.38 -20.31 -14.36
C GLY A 196 20.93 -19.58 -13.13
N TYR A 197 20.65 -20.13 -11.96
CA TYR A 197 21.09 -19.55 -10.69
C TYR A 197 22.54 -19.94 -10.41
N GLN A 198 23.34 -18.96 -10.00
CA GLN A 198 24.74 -19.12 -9.61
C GLN A 198 24.91 -18.63 -8.16
N PRO A 199 25.76 -19.26 -7.35
CA PRO A 199 26.11 -18.73 -6.05
C PRO A 199 26.63 -17.29 -6.17
N ASN A 200 26.23 -16.43 -5.26
CA ASN A 200 26.73 -15.07 -5.17
C ASN A 200 28.02 -15.07 -4.29
N SER A 201 29.17 -14.94 -4.93
CA SER A 201 30.49 -14.87 -4.24
C SER A 201 30.58 -13.71 -3.27
N ASP A 202 29.83 -12.63 -3.49
CA ASP A 202 29.88 -11.40 -2.70
C ASP A 202 28.86 -11.38 -1.57
N TYR A 203 28.09 -12.48 -1.38
CA TYR A 203 27.01 -12.54 -0.38
C TYR A 203 27.48 -12.16 1.02
N GLU A 204 28.59 -12.77 1.50
CA GLU A 204 29.11 -12.51 2.85
C GLU A 204 29.58 -11.05 2.99
N THR A 205 30.32 -10.53 2.01
CA THR A 205 30.78 -9.14 2.00
C THR A 205 29.63 -8.15 2.05
N GLN A 206 28.61 -8.33 1.19
CA GLN A 206 27.43 -7.48 1.15
C GLN A 206 26.64 -7.54 2.47
N LYS A 207 26.57 -8.70 3.08
CA LYS A 207 25.94 -8.88 4.40
C LYS A 207 26.70 -8.14 5.49
N GLU A 208 28.02 -8.25 5.51
CA GLU A 208 28.86 -7.52 6.47
C GLU A 208 28.74 -6.00 6.31
N GLU A 209 28.66 -5.49 5.10
CA GLU A 209 28.40 -4.07 4.82
C GLU A 209 27.10 -3.57 5.49
N VAL A 210 26.01 -4.35 5.34
CA VAL A 210 24.72 -4.04 5.98
C VAL A 210 24.84 -4.06 7.51
N LEU A 211 25.44 -5.11 8.08
CA LEU A 211 25.56 -5.26 9.53
C LEU A 211 26.46 -4.19 10.14
N ASN A 212 27.55 -3.83 9.46
CA ASN A 212 28.43 -2.74 9.87
C ASN A 212 27.70 -1.38 9.86
N PHE A 213 26.90 -1.12 8.81
CA PHE A 213 26.10 0.10 8.76
C PHE A 213 25.10 0.18 9.92
N ILE A 214 24.38 -0.93 10.21
CA ILE A 214 23.43 -1.02 11.32
C ILE A 214 24.14 -0.85 12.67
N SER A 215 25.29 -1.52 12.87
CA SER A 215 26.08 -1.41 14.08
C SER A 215 26.54 0.03 14.34
N ASN A 216 27.09 0.70 13.31
CA ASN A 216 27.51 2.09 13.40
C ASN A 216 26.31 3.02 13.69
N SER A 217 25.15 2.78 13.07
CA SER A 217 23.93 3.53 13.35
C SER A 217 23.45 3.35 14.79
N LYS A 218 23.58 2.15 15.36
CA LYS A 218 23.24 1.86 16.75
C LYS A 218 24.14 2.62 17.73
N VAL A 219 25.46 2.59 17.49
CA VAL A 219 26.44 3.35 18.29
C VAL A 219 26.15 4.83 18.20
N TYR A 220 25.89 5.35 16.99
CA TYR A 220 25.50 6.76 16.78
C TYR A 220 24.23 7.12 17.54
N SER A 221 23.23 6.24 17.57
CA SER A 221 21.95 6.46 18.26
C SER A 221 22.08 6.49 19.78
N ALA A 222 23.03 5.75 20.34
CA ALA A 222 23.31 5.70 21.78
C ALA A 222 24.25 6.85 22.25
N GLY A 223 25.01 7.45 21.32
CA GLY A 223 26.01 8.47 21.63
C GLY A 223 25.46 9.90 21.48
N LYS A 224 26.17 10.85 22.11
CA LYS A 224 25.97 12.29 21.93
C LYS A 224 26.96 12.79 20.87
N SER A 225 26.92 12.22 19.66
CA SER A 225 27.77 12.71 18.57
C SER A 225 27.47 14.17 18.27
N LYS A 226 28.52 14.99 18.17
CA LYS A 226 28.40 16.39 17.72
C LYS A 226 28.26 16.50 16.21
N GLU A 227 28.71 15.50 15.46
CA GLU A 227 28.58 15.42 14.01
C GLU A 227 27.20 14.90 13.63
N VAL A 228 26.54 15.62 12.73
CA VAL A 228 25.22 15.21 12.21
C VAL A 228 25.43 14.27 11.04
N ASN A 229 25.05 12.99 11.21
CA ASN A 229 24.95 12.03 10.13
C ASN A 229 23.45 11.73 9.88
N PRO A 230 22.86 12.25 8.79
CA PRO A 230 21.44 12.06 8.49
C PRO A 230 21.06 10.58 8.34
N ALA A 231 21.92 9.77 7.69
CA ALA A 231 21.65 8.35 7.46
C ALA A 231 21.60 7.57 8.78
N PHE A 232 22.56 7.75 9.69
CA PHE A 232 22.53 7.10 10.99
C PHE A 232 21.40 7.62 11.88
N ARG A 233 21.07 8.91 11.78
CA ARG A 233 19.96 9.51 12.53
C ARG A 233 18.62 8.89 12.15
N ALA A 234 18.39 8.63 10.86
CA ALA A 234 17.16 8.02 10.36
C ALA A 234 16.92 6.59 10.92
N MET A 235 18.00 5.88 11.26
CA MET A 235 17.92 4.51 11.80
C MET A 235 17.48 4.43 13.28
N ARG A 236 17.39 5.56 14.00
CA ARG A 236 17.13 5.54 15.46
C ARG A 236 15.83 4.84 15.84
N GLY A 237 14.79 5.03 15.04
CA GLY A 237 13.47 4.46 15.29
C GLY A 237 13.45 2.92 15.29
N LEU A 238 14.39 2.28 14.60
CA LEU A 238 14.53 0.83 14.57
C LEU A 238 14.98 0.25 15.91
N PHE A 239 15.78 0.98 16.68
CA PHE A 239 16.35 0.53 17.95
C PHE A 239 15.44 0.81 19.14
N ASN A 240 14.55 1.80 19.06
CA ASN A 240 13.58 2.12 20.11
C ASN A 240 12.16 1.61 19.81
N GLY A 241 11.96 0.94 18.64
CA GLY A 241 10.68 0.35 18.25
C GLY A 241 9.63 1.34 17.74
N SER A 242 9.98 2.61 17.47
CA SER A 242 9.07 3.58 16.87
C SER A 242 8.91 3.37 15.35
N GLN A 243 9.89 2.74 14.69
CA GLN A 243 9.86 2.39 13.27
C GLN A 243 9.97 0.89 13.07
N THR A 244 9.46 0.41 11.95
CA THR A 244 9.55 -0.98 11.49
C THR A 244 10.66 -1.13 10.45
N LEU A 245 11.42 -2.22 10.49
CA LEU A 245 12.30 -2.61 9.41
C LEU A 245 11.57 -3.56 8.47
N TYR A 246 11.38 -3.15 7.23
CA TYR A 246 10.82 -3.97 6.15
C TYR A 246 11.96 -4.70 5.45
N LEU A 247 12.08 -6.00 5.72
CA LEU A 247 13.15 -6.87 5.23
C LEU A 247 12.71 -7.58 3.96
N TYR A 248 13.28 -7.21 2.81
CA TYR A 248 13.05 -7.87 1.53
C TYR A 248 13.96 -9.08 1.39
N ALA A 249 13.39 -10.27 1.46
CA ALA A 249 14.08 -11.55 1.28
C ALA A 249 13.10 -12.63 0.81
N ASP A 250 13.54 -13.50 -0.10
CA ASP A 250 12.71 -14.55 -0.68
C ASP A 250 13.18 -15.95 -0.31
N GLY A 251 14.50 -16.20 -0.33
CA GLY A 251 15.07 -17.52 -0.07
C GLY A 251 15.12 -17.86 1.42
N GLU A 252 14.98 -19.15 1.73
CA GLU A 252 15.03 -19.68 3.10
C GLU A 252 16.28 -19.20 3.87
N ARG A 253 17.47 -19.33 3.24
CA ARG A 253 18.74 -18.92 3.84
C ARG A 253 18.79 -17.43 4.14
N GLU A 254 18.36 -16.60 3.19
CA GLU A 254 18.36 -15.14 3.32
C GLU A 254 17.41 -14.69 4.44
N ILE A 255 16.24 -15.32 4.54
CA ILE A 255 15.24 -14.99 5.57
C ILE A 255 15.79 -15.33 6.96
N ILE A 256 16.30 -16.55 7.16
CA ILE A 256 16.85 -16.98 8.45
C ILE A 256 18.05 -16.12 8.85
N ASP A 257 18.99 -15.90 7.94
CA ASP A 257 20.20 -15.10 8.20
C ASP A 257 19.84 -13.64 8.48
N GLY A 258 18.98 -13.04 7.65
CA GLY A 258 18.52 -11.66 7.81
C GLY A 258 17.82 -11.44 9.15
N VAL A 259 16.77 -12.20 9.44
CA VAL A 259 15.99 -12.05 10.67
C VAL A 259 16.89 -12.27 11.90
N SER A 260 17.68 -13.35 11.91
CA SER A 260 18.54 -13.67 13.06
C SER A 260 19.59 -12.59 13.33
N ARG A 261 20.26 -12.11 12.28
CA ARG A 261 21.31 -11.08 12.41
C ARG A 261 20.74 -9.72 12.81
N LEU A 262 19.60 -9.34 12.23
CA LEU A 262 18.94 -8.06 12.54
C LEU A 262 18.41 -8.03 13.98
N LYS A 263 17.78 -9.12 14.44
CA LYS A 263 17.36 -9.26 15.85
C LYS A 263 18.56 -9.18 16.80
N ALA A 264 19.66 -9.88 16.49
CA ALA A 264 20.90 -9.82 17.28
C ALA A 264 21.51 -8.40 17.31
N ALA A 265 21.39 -7.63 16.22
CA ALA A 265 21.80 -6.23 16.16
C ALA A 265 20.90 -5.29 17.00
N GLY A 266 19.73 -5.78 17.46
CA GLY A 266 18.82 -5.04 18.33
C GLY A 266 17.67 -4.34 17.60
N ILE A 267 17.39 -4.72 16.35
CA ILE A 267 16.19 -4.26 15.63
C ILE A 267 14.96 -4.89 16.29
N GLN A 268 14.02 -4.05 16.70
CA GLN A 268 12.88 -4.50 17.52
C GLN A 268 11.72 -5.04 16.67
N LYS A 269 11.34 -4.30 15.61
CA LYS A 269 10.22 -4.67 14.76
C LYS A 269 10.74 -4.98 13.36
N ILE A 270 10.49 -6.20 12.87
CA ILE A 270 10.85 -6.64 11.53
C ILE A 270 9.60 -7.20 10.87
N VAL A 271 9.37 -6.81 9.63
CA VAL A 271 8.35 -7.36 8.73
C VAL A 271 9.08 -7.98 7.55
N LEU A 272 8.81 -9.24 7.26
CA LEU A 272 9.32 -9.89 6.05
C LEU A 272 8.49 -9.46 4.85
N VAL A 273 9.17 -9.00 3.79
CA VAL A 273 8.56 -8.60 2.52
C VAL A 273 9.03 -9.55 1.42
N GLY A 274 8.09 -10.12 0.68
CA GLY A 274 8.35 -11.19 -0.28
C GLY A 274 8.13 -12.55 0.35
N GLY A 275 9.19 -13.18 0.84
CA GLY A 275 9.11 -14.42 1.60
C GLY A 275 8.67 -15.62 0.76
N TYR A 276 9.16 -15.77 -0.47
CA TYR A 276 8.76 -16.86 -1.37
C TYR A 276 8.96 -18.25 -0.73
N ASP A 277 10.07 -18.46 -0.02
CA ASP A 277 10.37 -19.70 0.71
C ASP A 277 9.89 -19.71 2.17
N ALA A 278 9.14 -18.68 2.62
CA ALA A 278 8.69 -18.56 4.01
C ALA A 278 7.86 -19.76 4.49
N TYR A 279 7.14 -20.43 3.58
CA TYR A 279 6.35 -21.62 3.92
C TYR A 279 7.19 -22.80 4.41
N LYS A 280 8.49 -22.84 4.09
CA LYS A 280 9.44 -23.88 4.55
C LYS A 280 9.88 -23.68 6.00
N ILE A 281 9.78 -22.45 6.52
CA ILE A 281 10.34 -22.01 7.81
C ILE A 281 9.31 -21.32 8.71
N THR A 282 8.05 -21.71 8.62
CA THR A 282 6.95 -21.07 9.35
C THR A 282 7.16 -21.09 10.88
N ASP A 283 7.71 -22.18 11.44
CA ASP A 283 7.98 -22.28 12.88
C ASP A 283 9.06 -21.31 13.34
N PHE A 284 10.09 -21.10 12.51
CA PHE A 284 11.10 -20.08 12.78
C PHE A 284 10.45 -18.68 12.78
N LEU A 285 9.69 -18.33 11.74
CA LEU A 285 9.02 -17.02 11.64
C LEU A 285 8.06 -16.78 12.81
N LYS A 286 7.29 -17.80 13.23
CA LYS A 286 6.42 -17.71 14.41
C LYS A 286 7.21 -17.48 15.68
N SER A 287 8.30 -18.25 15.90
CA SER A 287 9.14 -18.10 17.09
C SER A 287 9.76 -16.71 17.19
N GLN A 288 10.07 -16.08 16.06
CA GLN A 288 10.61 -14.73 15.96
C GLN A 288 9.56 -13.63 15.88
N GLN A 289 8.28 -14.00 15.84
CA GLN A 289 7.13 -13.08 15.70
C GLN A 289 7.26 -12.18 14.45
N ILE A 290 7.58 -12.77 13.30
CA ILE A 290 7.78 -12.06 12.03
C ILE A 290 6.51 -12.14 11.20
N PRO A 291 5.77 -11.02 11.02
CA PRO A 291 4.70 -10.96 10.03
C PRO A 291 5.25 -10.93 8.62
N VAL A 292 4.41 -11.35 7.65
CA VAL A 292 4.82 -11.47 6.26
C VAL A 292 3.90 -10.65 5.36
N LEU A 293 4.48 -9.76 4.57
CA LEU A 293 3.84 -9.12 3.42
C LEU A 293 4.20 -9.92 2.18
N VAL A 294 3.30 -10.84 1.79
CA VAL A 294 3.52 -11.68 0.61
C VAL A 294 3.46 -10.83 -0.65
N ASN A 295 4.42 -11.04 -1.52
CA ASN A 295 4.54 -10.30 -2.75
C ASN A 295 3.49 -10.72 -3.79
N PHE A 296 3.54 -10.10 -4.95
CA PHE A 296 2.68 -10.30 -6.10
C PHE A 296 2.44 -11.79 -6.41
N THR A 297 1.19 -12.24 -6.25
CA THR A 297 0.82 -13.65 -6.40
C THR A 297 0.62 -14.06 -7.87
N HIS A 298 0.31 -13.13 -8.78
CA HIS A 298 0.14 -13.37 -10.21
C HIS A 298 1.49 -13.50 -10.93
N THR A 299 2.30 -14.45 -10.51
CA THR A 299 3.62 -14.70 -11.08
C THR A 299 3.82 -16.20 -11.36
N LEU A 300 4.80 -16.51 -12.18
CA LEU A 300 5.27 -17.87 -12.36
C LEU A 300 6.12 -18.32 -11.16
N PRO A 301 6.22 -19.62 -10.91
CA PRO A 301 7.16 -20.16 -9.94
C PRO A 301 8.60 -19.70 -10.18
N ASN A 302 9.37 -19.54 -9.12
CA ASN A 302 10.76 -19.09 -9.21
C ASN A 302 11.70 -20.17 -9.78
N LEU A 303 11.44 -21.45 -9.46
CA LEU A 303 12.23 -22.59 -9.87
C LEU A 303 11.39 -23.54 -10.74
N ASN A 304 12.05 -24.31 -11.59
CA ASN A 304 11.37 -25.24 -12.49
C ASN A 304 10.74 -26.44 -11.80
N ASP A 305 11.19 -26.76 -10.60
CA ASP A 305 10.73 -27.85 -9.72
C ASP A 305 9.74 -27.39 -8.66
N ASP A 306 9.45 -26.09 -8.56
CA ASP A 306 8.38 -25.59 -7.74
C ASP A 306 7.00 -26.02 -8.26
N ALA A 307 6.04 -26.22 -7.37
CA ALA A 307 4.67 -26.42 -7.75
C ALA A 307 4.16 -25.21 -8.55
N TYR A 308 3.49 -25.46 -9.68
CA TYR A 308 3.07 -24.41 -10.62
C TYR A 308 2.11 -23.38 -9.96
N ASP A 309 1.40 -23.78 -8.93
CA ASP A 309 0.42 -23.00 -8.20
C ASP A 309 0.96 -22.38 -6.89
N LEU A 310 2.25 -22.60 -6.57
CA LEU A 310 2.86 -22.16 -5.33
C LEU A 310 2.69 -20.64 -5.08
N PRO A 311 2.92 -19.73 -6.03
CA PRO A 311 2.74 -18.30 -5.80
C PRO A 311 1.29 -17.94 -5.40
N TYR A 312 0.33 -18.63 -5.95
CA TYR A 312 -1.10 -18.42 -5.68
C TYR A 312 -1.53 -18.95 -4.30
N ARG A 313 -0.92 -20.03 -3.85
CA ARG A 313 -1.23 -20.70 -2.58
C ARG A 313 -0.42 -20.17 -1.40
N LEU A 314 0.70 -19.49 -1.65
CA LEU A 314 1.62 -19.07 -0.61
C LEU A 314 0.94 -18.30 0.53
N PRO A 315 0.06 -17.29 0.28
CA PRO A 315 -0.61 -16.58 1.37
C PRO A 315 -1.45 -17.52 2.25
N LYS A 316 -2.16 -18.47 1.64
CA LYS A 316 -2.94 -19.47 2.38
C LYS A 316 -2.05 -20.37 3.24
N LEU A 317 -0.95 -20.89 2.70
CA LEU A 317 -0.02 -21.75 3.44
C LEU A 317 0.54 -21.06 4.69
N LEU A 318 0.84 -19.75 4.57
CA LEU A 318 1.35 -18.96 5.69
C LEU A 318 0.27 -18.66 6.74
N ASP A 319 -0.97 -18.34 6.31
CA ASP A 319 -2.10 -18.13 7.22
C ASP A 319 -2.45 -19.42 7.99
N GLU A 320 -2.56 -20.55 7.29
CA GLU A 320 -2.83 -21.86 7.90
C GLU A 320 -1.72 -22.28 8.89
N ALA A 321 -0.49 -21.85 8.67
CA ALA A 321 0.61 -22.01 9.63
C ALA A 321 0.50 -21.08 10.84
N GLY A 322 -0.44 -20.13 10.87
CA GLY A 322 -0.67 -19.19 11.98
C GLY A 322 0.20 -17.96 11.97
N LEU A 323 0.76 -17.56 10.83
CA LEU A 323 1.48 -16.31 10.66
C LEU A 323 0.50 -15.13 10.43
N LEU A 324 0.90 -13.92 10.82
CA LEU A 324 0.21 -12.70 10.42
C LEU A 324 0.63 -12.35 9.00
N VAL A 325 -0.32 -12.47 8.05
CA VAL A 325 -0.06 -12.31 6.62
C VAL A 325 -0.83 -11.11 6.08
N GLY A 326 -0.15 -10.28 5.30
CA GLY A 326 -0.73 -9.26 4.44
C GLY A 326 -0.33 -9.50 2.99
N LEU A 327 -1.11 -8.96 2.05
CA LEU A 327 -0.79 -8.99 0.63
C LEU A 327 -0.25 -7.65 0.17
N GLN A 328 0.73 -7.71 -0.71
CA GLN A 328 1.24 -6.58 -1.45
C GLN A 328 1.41 -6.94 -2.93
N ASN A 329 1.77 -5.98 -3.74
CA ASN A 329 2.10 -6.20 -5.14
C ASN A 329 3.29 -5.32 -5.59
N ALA A 330 4.31 -5.21 -4.75
CA ALA A 330 5.46 -4.32 -4.97
C ALA A 330 6.16 -4.55 -6.32
N ASP A 331 6.30 -5.80 -6.74
CA ASP A 331 6.94 -6.15 -8.02
C ASP A 331 6.01 -5.93 -9.25
N ALA A 332 4.72 -5.68 -9.02
CA ALA A 332 3.82 -5.26 -10.08
C ALA A 332 3.98 -3.75 -10.36
N SER A 333 3.61 -3.31 -11.54
CA SER A 333 3.58 -1.87 -11.83
C SER A 333 2.64 -1.15 -10.87
N ASN A 334 2.92 0.13 -10.55
CA ASN A 334 2.06 0.95 -9.69
C ASN A 334 0.60 0.95 -10.13
N PHE A 335 0.37 0.94 -11.44
CA PHE A 335 -0.96 0.88 -12.03
C PHE A 335 -1.75 -0.41 -11.68
N GLN A 336 -1.09 -1.52 -11.45
CA GLN A 336 -1.72 -2.79 -11.05
C GLN A 336 -2.11 -2.83 -9.57
N THR A 337 -1.73 -1.84 -8.76
CA THR A 337 -2.09 -1.77 -7.34
C THR A 337 -3.60 -1.76 -7.12
N ARG A 338 -4.36 -1.17 -8.04
CA ARG A 338 -5.83 -1.22 -8.03
C ARG A 338 -6.41 -2.64 -8.06
N ASN A 339 -5.63 -3.63 -8.49
CA ASN A 339 -6.05 -5.03 -8.55
C ASN A 339 -5.82 -5.79 -7.22
N LEU A 340 -5.35 -5.11 -6.18
CA LEU A 340 -5.08 -5.72 -4.87
C LEU A 340 -6.24 -6.58 -4.34
N PRO A 341 -7.52 -6.14 -4.40
CA PRO A 341 -8.65 -6.97 -3.96
C PRO A 341 -8.77 -8.27 -4.76
N PHE A 342 -8.43 -8.28 -6.03
CA PHE A 342 -8.54 -9.46 -6.89
C PHE A 342 -7.43 -10.49 -6.63
N TYR A 343 -6.28 -10.05 -6.10
CA TYR A 343 -5.25 -10.96 -5.59
C TYR A 343 -5.73 -11.67 -4.32
N ALA A 344 -6.43 -10.96 -3.43
CA ALA A 344 -7.09 -11.58 -2.28
C ALA A 344 -8.18 -12.57 -2.72
N GLY A 345 -9.01 -12.19 -3.71
CA GLY A 345 -10.01 -13.08 -4.31
C GLY A 345 -9.41 -14.35 -4.93
N GLN A 346 -8.22 -14.24 -5.52
CA GLN A 346 -7.50 -15.40 -6.03
C GLN A 346 -7.07 -16.36 -4.91
N VAL A 347 -6.63 -15.85 -3.76
CA VAL A 347 -6.28 -16.68 -2.60
C VAL A 347 -7.52 -17.42 -2.09
N VAL A 348 -8.71 -16.80 -2.16
CA VAL A 348 -10.00 -17.50 -1.91
C VAL A 348 -10.20 -18.64 -2.89
N GLY A 349 -9.91 -18.43 -4.18
CA GLY A 349 -9.93 -19.47 -5.21
C GLY A 349 -8.97 -20.64 -4.94
N GLN A 350 -7.94 -20.44 -4.12
CA GLN A 350 -7.04 -21.49 -3.61
C GLN A 350 -7.54 -22.14 -2.30
N GLY A 351 -8.76 -21.79 -1.86
CA GLY A 351 -9.46 -22.41 -0.72
C GLY A 351 -9.16 -21.77 0.64
N LEU A 352 -8.68 -20.52 0.68
CA LEU A 352 -8.70 -19.74 1.93
C LEU A 352 -10.11 -19.20 2.17
N ASP A 353 -10.50 -19.10 3.45
CA ASP A 353 -11.72 -18.39 3.84
C ASP A 353 -11.71 -16.94 3.31
N LYS A 354 -12.87 -16.48 2.83
CA LYS A 354 -13.02 -15.19 2.18
C LYS A 354 -12.70 -14.01 3.11
N GLU A 355 -13.20 -14.07 4.34
CA GLU A 355 -13.00 -12.99 5.30
C GLU A 355 -11.54 -12.94 5.79
N LYS A 356 -10.86 -14.09 5.85
CA LYS A 356 -9.42 -14.13 6.08
C LYS A 356 -8.61 -13.52 4.94
N ALA A 357 -9.00 -13.82 3.69
CA ALA A 357 -8.35 -13.20 2.52
C ALA A 357 -8.58 -11.67 2.49
N LEU A 358 -9.80 -11.23 2.84
CA LEU A 358 -10.12 -9.82 3.01
C LEU A 358 -9.25 -9.16 4.10
N ALA A 359 -9.07 -9.82 5.23
CA ALA A 359 -8.22 -9.31 6.31
C ALA A 359 -6.77 -9.08 5.86
N MET A 360 -6.25 -9.87 4.90
CA MET A 360 -4.88 -9.71 4.37
C MET A 360 -4.66 -8.38 3.63
N ILE A 361 -5.70 -7.72 3.16
CA ILE A 361 -5.63 -6.42 2.48
C ILE A 361 -6.27 -5.29 3.28
N SER A 362 -6.69 -5.58 4.51
CA SER A 362 -7.35 -4.64 5.41
C SER A 362 -6.81 -4.75 6.84
N GLY A 363 -7.47 -5.46 7.75
CA GLY A 363 -7.10 -5.54 9.16
C GLY A 363 -5.70 -6.08 9.44
N ASN A 364 -5.27 -7.15 8.76
CA ASN A 364 -3.92 -7.69 8.94
C ASN A 364 -2.85 -6.70 8.45
N THR A 365 -3.07 -6.11 7.27
CA THR A 365 -2.14 -5.10 6.73
C THR A 365 -2.08 -3.88 7.65
N ALA A 366 -3.21 -3.41 8.19
CA ALA A 366 -3.23 -2.33 9.17
C ALA A 366 -2.38 -2.65 10.41
N ARG A 367 -2.51 -3.88 10.96
CA ARG A 367 -1.69 -4.36 12.09
C ARG A 367 -0.20 -4.43 11.76
N ILE A 368 0.15 -4.92 10.58
CA ILE A 368 1.54 -5.00 10.11
C ILE A 368 2.15 -3.60 10.00
N LEU A 369 1.39 -2.64 9.50
CA LEU A 369 1.83 -1.24 9.34
C LEU A 369 1.71 -0.41 10.65
N GLY A 370 1.02 -0.94 11.67
CA GLY A 370 0.82 -0.27 12.95
C GLY A 370 -0.08 0.96 12.83
N ILE A 371 -1.21 0.81 12.14
CA ILE A 371 -2.30 1.80 12.00
C ILE A 371 -3.66 1.19 12.35
N ASP A 372 -3.65 0.00 12.95
CA ASP A 372 -4.85 -0.76 13.26
C ASP A 372 -5.67 -0.19 14.45
N ASP A 373 -5.15 0.79 15.14
CA ASP A 373 -5.90 1.61 16.10
C ASP A 373 -7.02 2.42 15.42
N ARG A 374 -6.80 2.85 14.18
CA ARG A 374 -7.76 3.70 13.44
C ARG A 374 -8.31 3.05 12.16
N TYR A 375 -7.54 2.24 11.44
CA TYR A 375 -7.85 1.78 10.08
C TYR A 375 -7.90 0.25 9.96
N GLY A 376 -8.33 -0.23 8.80
CA GLY A 376 -8.26 -1.63 8.37
C GLY A 376 -9.43 -2.51 8.82
N THR A 377 -10.24 -2.07 9.80
CA THR A 377 -11.44 -2.81 10.22
C THR A 377 -12.59 -1.86 10.51
N LEU A 378 -13.82 -2.34 10.33
CA LEU A 378 -15.01 -1.63 10.78
C LEU A 378 -15.20 -1.93 12.27
N ALA A 379 -15.13 -0.91 13.12
CA ALA A 379 -15.38 -1.00 14.54
C ALA A 379 -15.70 0.38 15.12
N ASN A 380 -16.47 0.41 16.21
CA ASN A 380 -16.77 1.65 16.92
C ASN A 380 -15.48 2.34 17.37
N GLY A 381 -15.38 3.64 17.17
CA GLY A 381 -14.22 4.46 17.50
C GLY A 381 -13.12 4.49 16.43
N LYS A 382 -13.22 3.67 15.39
CA LYS A 382 -12.29 3.70 14.24
C LYS A 382 -12.73 4.68 13.17
N SER A 383 -11.82 5.01 12.28
CA SER A 383 -12.06 5.85 11.13
C SER A 383 -13.18 5.29 10.24
N ALA A 384 -14.07 6.16 9.80
CA ALA A 384 -15.02 5.89 8.75
C ALA A 384 -14.33 5.93 7.36
N THR A 385 -13.29 5.08 7.20
CA THR A 385 -12.63 4.81 5.94
C THR A 385 -13.15 3.47 5.42
N LEU A 386 -14.17 3.55 4.54
CA LEU A 386 -14.96 2.42 4.10
C LEU A 386 -15.59 2.70 2.73
N PHE A 387 -16.15 1.65 2.10
CA PHE A 387 -16.87 1.80 0.84
C PHE A 387 -18.05 0.83 0.73
N ILE A 388 -19.00 1.17 -0.16
CA ILE A 388 -20.16 0.35 -0.51
C ILE A 388 -19.90 -0.24 -1.89
N SER A 389 -20.00 -1.57 -2.01
CA SER A 389 -19.94 -2.30 -3.28
C SER A 389 -21.26 -2.99 -3.57
N GLU A 390 -21.67 -2.97 -4.84
CA GLU A 390 -22.90 -3.65 -5.32
C GLU A 390 -22.80 -5.17 -5.16
N GLY A 391 -21.59 -5.72 -5.18
CA GLY A 391 -21.32 -7.14 -5.00
C GLY A 391 -20.02 -7.39 -4.28
N ASP A 392 -19.51 -8.62 -4.39
CA ASP A 392 -18.27 -9.04 -3.76
C ASP A 392 -17.08 -8.21 -4.25
N ALA A 393 -16.46 -7.46 -3.34
CA ALA A 393 -15.32 -6.60 -3.67
C ALA A 393 -14.03 -7.41 -4.02
N LEU A 394 -13.96 -8.69 -3.69
CA LEU A 394 -12.84 -9.56 -4.08
C LEU A 394 -13.04 -10.21 -5.45
N ASP A 395 -14.24 -10.16 -6.02
CA ASP A 395 -14.54 -10.59 -7.40
C ASP A 395 -14.48 -9.38 -8.34
N MET A 396 -13.67 -9.48 -9.39
CA MET A 396 -13.50 -8.43 -10.41
C MET A 396 -14.82 -7.97 -11.06
N ARG A 397 -15.84 -8.85 -11.14
CA ARG A 397 -17.17 -8.53 -11.70
C ARG A 397 -18.09 -7.93 -10.65
N GLY A 398 -17.92 -8.32 -9.38
CA GLY A 398 -18.73 -7.87 -8.25
C GLY A 398 -18.25 -6.54 -7.65
N ASN A 399 -16.98 -6.22 -7.81
CA ASN A 399 -16.38 -4.99 -7.29
C ASN A 399 -16.84 -3.78 -8.10
N GLN A 400 -18.00 -3.23 -7.72
CA GLN A 400 -18.62 -2.05 -8.32
C GLN A 400 -19.03 -1.11 -7.19
N LEU A 401 -18.18 -0.13 -6.92
CA LEU A 401 -18.39 0.79 -5.82
C LEU A 401 -19.44 1.85 -6.19
N SER A 402 -20.39 2.05 -5.28
CA SER A 402 -21.36 3.14 -5.37
C SER A 402 -20.95 4.35 -4.52
N HIS A 403 -20.31 4.14 -3.37
CA HIS A 403 -19.84 5.19 -2.46
C HIS A 403 -18.52 4.76 -1.82
N ALA A 404 -17.66 5.72 -1.55
CA ALA A 404 -16.47 5.51 -0.75
C ALA A 404 -16.22 6.71 0.18
N PHE A 405 -15.68 6.41 1.36
CA PHE A 405 -15.42 7.40 2.41
C PHE A 405 -13.99 7.23 2.93
N ILE A 406 -13.31 8.34 3.15
CA ILE A 406 -12.03 8.41 3.84
C ILE A 406 -12.19 9.39 5.01
N ASP A 407 -12.00 8.91 6.24
CA ASP A 407 -12.24 9.69 7.47
C ASP A 407 -13.62 10.41 7.41
N GLY A 408 -14.67 9.69 7.00
CA GLY A 408 -16.05 10.16 6.89
C GLY A 408 -16.34 11.10 5.72
N ARG A 409 -15.35 11.57 4.98
CA ARG A 409 -15.51 12.40 3.78
C ARG A 409 -15.90 11.52 2.61
N GLU A 410 -17.00 11.82 1.95
CA GLU A 410 -17.45 11.09 0.75
C GLU A 410 -16.59 11.50 -0.45
N ILE A 411 -15.72 10.58 -0.88
CA ILE A 411 -14.73 10.85 -1.94
C ILE A 411 -15.28 10.54 -3.33
N SER A 412 -14.74 11.22 -4.34
CA SER A 412 -15.05 10.93 -5.73
C SER A 412 -14.47 9.59 -6.18
N LEU A 413 -15.27 8.80 -6.88
CA LEU A 413 -14.87 7.59 -7.58
C LEU A 413 -14.57 7.84 -9.07
N GLU A 414 -14.71 9.08 -9.52
CA GLU A 414 -14.30 9.47 -10.87
C GLU A 414 -12.78 9.42 -11.01
N THR A 415 -12.34 9.04 -12.18
CA THR A 415 -10.91 8.98 -12.55
C THR A 415 -10.77 9.45 -13.98
N HIS A 416 -9.56 9.79 -14.38
CA HIS A 416 -9.27 10.11 -15.78
C HIS A 416 -9.74 8.99 -16.75
N GLN A 417 -9.61 7.71 -16.33
CA GLN A 417 -10.09 6.58 -17.14
C GLN A 417 -11.61 6.56 -17.25
N THR A 418 -12.37 6.85 -16.18
CA THR A 418 -13.83 6.88 -16.22
C THR A 418 -14.34 8.07 -17.04
N GLU A 419 -13.67 9.20 -16.98
CA GLU A 419 -13.96 10.36 -17.83
C GLU A 419 -13.76 10.04 -19.31
N LEU A 420 -12.64 9.42 -19.67
CA LEU A 420 -12.38 8.96 -21.03
C LEU A 420 -13.44 7.95 -21.49
N TRP A 421 -13.78 6.99 -20.64
CA TRP A 421 -14.82 6.01 -20.94
C TRP A 421 -16.15 6.69 -21.24
N LYS A 422 -16.64 7.59 -20.37
CA LYS A 422 -17.89 8.35 -20.59
C LYS A 422 -17.84 9.15 -21.89
N ARG A 423 -16.71 9.80 -22.16
CA ARG A 423 -16.51 10.59 -23.39
C ARG A 423 -16.64 9.73 -24.65
N TYR A 424 -15.99 8.56 -24.68
CA TYR A 424 -16.01 7.69 -25.85
C TYR A 424 -17.34 6.94 -25.99
N MET A 425 -17.95 6.49 -24.89
CA MET A 425 -19.30 5.90 -24.92
C MET A 425 -20.33 6.90 -25.46
N GLY A 426 -20.22 8.17 -25.11
CA GLY A 426 -21.09 9.23 -25.65
C GLY A 426 -20.98 9.42 -27.16
N LYS A 427 -19.89 9.00 -27.80
CA LYS A 427 -19.76 8.98 -29.26
C LYS A 427 -20.66 7.90 -29.88
N PHE A 428 -20.67 6.69 -29.33
CA PHE A 428 -21.45 5.57 -29.86
C PHE A 428 -22.93 5.62 -29.49
N ALA A 429 -23.31 6.29 -28.40
CA ALA A 429 -24.70 6.51 -28.03
C ALA A 429 -25.45 7.52 -28.95
N ARG A 430 -24.73 8.16 -29.89
CA ARG A 430 -25.30 9.12 -30.87
C ARG A 430 -25.57 8.50 -32.25
N GLU A 431 -25.23 7.22 -32.42
CA GLU A 431 -25.56 6.39 -33.57
C GLU A 431 -26.82 5.55 -33.27
#